data_43b02718a4be377b32946f7539e519aa
#
_entry.id   43b02718a4be377b32946f7539e519aa
#
_cell.length_a   1.000
_cell.length_b   1.000
_cell.length_c   1.000
_cell.angle_alpha   90.00
_cell.angle_beta   90.00
_cell.angle_gamma   90.00
#
_symmetry.space_group_name_H-M   'P 1'
#
loop_
_entity.id
_entity.type
_entity.pdbx_description
1 polymer ?
#
loop_
_entity_poly.entity_id
_entity_poly.type
_entity_poly.pdbx_seq_one_letter_code
_entity_poly.pdbx_strand_id
1 'polypeptide(L)'
;QTMLLPESVYQGLSSVNLDDMRVFNAEGKEVPFAIRSLAEMKNVERGSAEVPLFPIHTQSGADQLIGDVSLQLTRSVDGRVLEVVSREGAQDKGQVGDRPIAAYILDLGMLENPAIALTLPLPDAPDSFLARYTIEASDDLTRWREVVPQATFANLDSNGTRLLRRRVVLPPIQSPYLRLRWLDSGPKFEIRSAQVEY
;
A
#
# COMPACT_ATOMS: atom_id res chain seq x y z
N GLN A 1 32.86 -7.96 -9.44
CA GLN A 1 33.24 -6.62 -9.93
C GLN A 1 32.03 -6.03 -10.66
N THR A 2 31.67 -4.78 -10.41
CA THR A 2 30.56 -4.08 -11.07
C THR A 2 31.17 -3.00 -11.98
N MET A 3 30.62 -2.84 -13.17
CA MET A 3 31.05 -1.80 -14.11
C MET A 3 29.82 -1.21 -14.82
N LEU A 4 29.89 0.06 -15.17
CA LEU A 4 28.90 0.69 -16.02
C LEU A 4 29.20 0.33 -17.48
N LEU A 5 28.17 0.00 -18.25
CA LEU A 5 28.29 -0.22 -19.67
C LEU A 5 28.49 1.13 -20.37
N PRO A 6 29.59 1.32 -21.14
CA PRO A 6 29.78 2.53 -21.90
C PRO A 6 28.80 2.59 -23.10
N GLU A 7 28.49 3.79 -23.52
CA GLU A 7 27.55 4.04 -24.64
C GLU A 7 27.89 3.29 -25.91
N SER A 8 29.19 3.11 -26.20
CA SER A 8 29.66 2.36 -27.34
C SER A 8 29.24 0.89 -27.37
N VAL A 9 28.97 0.28 -26.20
CA VAL A 9 28.47 -1.09 -26.14
C VAL A 9 27.01 -1.12 -26.60
N TYR A 10 26.19 -0.15 -26.22
CA TYR A 10 24.78 -0.07 -26.65
C TYR A 10 24.67 0.14 -28.17
N GLN A 11 25.61 0.87 -28.78
CA GLN A 11 25.61 1.13 -30.22
C GLN A 11 25.95 -0.13 -31.03
N GLY A 12 26.63 -1.10 -30.44
CA GLY A 12 27.03 -2.35 -31.09
C GLY A 12 26.06 -3.51 -30.92
N LEU A 13 25.02 -3.35 -30.09
CA LEU A 13 24.06 -4.41 -29.81
C LEU A 13 22.87 -4.36 -30.76
N SER A 14 22.39 -5.53 -31.17
CA SER A 14 21.24 -5.68 -32.08
C SER A 14 19.97 -6.01 -31.35
N SER A 15 20.06 -6.51 -30.09
CA SER A 15 18.93 -6.89 -29.25
C SER A 15 18.60 -5.79 -28.27
N VAL A 16 17.32 -5.37 -28.20
CA VAL A 16 16.79 -4.41 -27.21
C VAL A 16 16.96 -4.93 -25.78
N ASN A 17 16.94 -6.25 -25.59
CA ASN A 17 17.08 -6.90 -24.29
C ASN A 17 18.53 -7.23 -23.93
N LEU A 18 19.51 -6.84 -24.76
CA LEU A 18 20.93 -7.09 -24.56
C LEU A 18 21.31 -8.59 -24.56
N ASP A 19 20.48 -9.45 -25.12
CA ASP A 19 20.68 -10.92 -25.14
C ASP A 19 21.86 -11.38 -25.95
N ASP A 20 22.33 -10.53 -26.87
CA ASP A 20 23.49 -10.75 -27.72
C ASP A 20 24.81 -10.29 -27.09
N MET A 21 24.79 -9.73 -25.88
CA MET A 21 26.00 -9.32 -25.18
C MET A 21 26.75 -10.55 -24.63
N ARG A 22 28.08 -10.50 -24.73
CA ARG A 22 29.00 -11.48 -24.12
C ARG A 22 30.11 -10.75 -23.39
N VAL A 23 30.51 -11.30 -22.26
CA VAL A 23 31.61 -10.74 -21.45
C VAL A 23 32.75 -11.74 -21.40
N PHE A 24 33.95 -11.26 -21.67
CA PHE A 24 35.18 -12.05 -21.67
C PHE A 24 36.14 -11.54 -20.60
N ASN A 25 36.88 -12.43 -19.97
CA ASN A 25 37.97 -12.05 -19.08
C ASN A 25 39.24 -11.66 -19.85
N ALA A 26 40.31 -11.30 -19.13
CA ALA A 26 41.57 -10.90 -19.73
C ALA A 26 42.24 -12.00 -20.60
N GLU A 27 41.90 -13.26 -20.30
CA GLU A 27 42.40 -14.42 -21.05
C GLU A 27 41.51 -14.79 -22.27
N GLY A 28 40.48 -13.98 -22.56
CA GLY A 28 39.57 -14.21 -23.68
C GLY A 28 38.54 -15.32 -23.44
N LYS A 29 38.35 -15.77 -22.20
CA LYS A 29 37.36 -16.77 -21.83
C LYS A 29 36.03 -16.08 -21.47
N GLU A 30 34.93 -16.59 -22.02
CA GLU A 30 33.58 -16.09 -21.67
C GLU A 30 33.29 -16.33 -20.17
N VAL A 31 32.76 -15.29 -19.51
CA VAL A 31 32.40 -15.34 -18.08
C VAL A 31 30.93 -15.00 -17.92
N PRO A 32 30.24 -15.66 -16.97
CA PRO A 32 28.85 -15.33 -16.67
C PRO A 32 28.73 -13.93 -16.08
N PHE A 33 27.67 -13.21 -16.46
CA PHE A 33 27.39 -11.88 -15.98
C PHE A 33 25.89 -11.70 -15.74
N ALA A 34 25.53 -10.66 -14.99
CA ALA A 34 24.15 -10.23 -14.81
C ALA A 34 24.05 -8.73 -15.07
N ILE A 35 23.02 -8.33 -15.79
CA ILE A 35 22.72 -6.94 -16.07
C ILE A 35 21.76 -6.43 -14.98
N ARG A 36 22.06 -5.26 -14.42
CA ARG A 36 21.15 -4.51 -13.55
C ARG A 36 20.93 -3.13 -14.13
N SER A 37 19.69 -2.69 -14.19
CA SER A 37 19.41 -1.33 -14.63
C SER A 37 19.96 -0.31 -13.63
N LEU A 38 20.36 0.88 -14.13
CA LEU A 38 20.83 1.96 -13.27
C LEU A 38 19.76 2.42 -12.28
N ALA A 39 18.48 2.27 -12.64
CA ALA A 39 17.34 2.54 -11.76
C ALA A 39 17.30 1.58 -10.55
N GLU A 40 17.73 0.33 -10.73
CA GLU A 40 17.84 -0.65 -9.62
C GLU A 40 19.07 -0.39 -8.74
N MET A 41 20.09 0.31 -9.27
CA MET A 41 21.30 0.66 -8.52
C MET A 41 21.19 1.99 -7.78
N LYS A 42 20.27 2.87 -8.14
CA LYS A 42 19.93 3.98 -7.25
C LYS A 42 19.39 3.37 -5.98
N ASN A 43 20.22 3.37 -4.93
CA ASN A 43 19.70 3.37 -3.55
C ASN A 43 18.84 4.63 -3.42
N VAL A 44 17.58 4.52 -3.80
CA VAL A 44 16.58 5.48 -3.37
C VAL A 44 16.61 5.33 -1.85
N GLU A 45 17.02 6.36 -1.14
CA GLU A 45 16.85 6.42 0.31
C GLU A 45 15.35 6.22 0.55
N ARG A 46 15.01 4.99 0.92
CA ARG A 46 13.63 4.62 1.19
C ARG A 46 13.29 5.17 2.56
N GLY A 47 12.50 6.22 2.56
CA GLY A 47 11.87 6.71 3.75
C GLY A 47 10.74 5.77 4.19
N SER A 48 10.41 5.81 5.46
CA SER A 48 9.15 5.24 5.97
C SER A 48 8.52 6.21 6.94
N ALA A 49 7.21 6.33 6.86
CA ALA A 49 6.42 7.14 7.77
C ALA A 49 5.28 6.30 8.35
N GLU A 50 4.98 6.52 9.62
CA GLU A 50 3.76 6.02 10.23
C GLU A 50 2.62 6.97 9.90
N VAL A 51 1.51 6.42 9.42
CA VAL A 51 0.32 7.17 9.05
C VAL A 51 -0.89 6.66 9.82
N PRO A 52 -1.77 7.56 10.31
CA PRO A 52 -2.98 7.16 11.01
C PRO A 52 -3.98 6.53 10.05
N LEU A 53 -4.75 5.56 10.56
CA LEU A 53 -5.93 5.01 9.90
C LEU A 53 -7.18 5.52 10.59
N PHE A 54 -8.11 6.02 9.78
CA PHE A 54 -9.43 6.47 10.24
C PHE A 54 -10.47 5.40 9.86
N PRO A 55 -11.07 4.70 10.85
CA PRO A 55 -12.02 3.63 10.57
C PRO A 55 -13.34 4.18 10.03
N ILE A 56 -13.88 3.49 9.03
CA ILE A 56 -15.23 3.70 8.49
C ILE A 56 -16.06 2.48 8.86
N HIS A 57 -17.10 2.67 9.67
CA HIS A 57 -17.99 1.62 10.11
C HIS A 57 -19.14 1.41 9.12
N THR A 58 -19.59 0.16 8.96
CA THR A 58 -20.80 -0.14 8.20
C THR A 58 -22.03 0.44 8.88
N GLN A 59 -22.98 0.93 8.07
CA GLN A 59 -24.29 1.31 8.59
C GLN A 59 -25.18 0.06 8.67
N SER A 60 -25.96 -0.06 9.76
CA SER A 60 -26.91 -1.15 9.90
C SER A 60 -28.03 -1.03 8.88
N GLY A 61 -28.16 -2.00 7.98
CA GLY A 61 -29.38 -2.21 7.21
C GLY A 61 -29.32 -2.10 5.68
N ALA A 62 -28.17 -1.86 5.08
CA ALA A 62 -28.10 -1.89 3.62
C ALA A 62 -26.76 -2.47 3.15
N ASP A 63 -26.86 -3.49 2.37
CA ASP A 63 -25.84 -3.98 1.41
C ASP A 63 -25.59 -2.92 0.31
N GLN A 64 -25.56 -1.64 0.69
CA GLN A 64 -25.33 -0.55 -0.25
C GLN A 64 -23.83 -0.29 -0.36
N LEU A 65 -23.33 -0.61 -1.53
CA LEU A 65 -22.07 -0.18 -2.10
C LEU A 65 -21.67 1.20 -1.56
N ILE A 66 -20.50 1.25 -0.91
CA ILE A 66 -19.90 2.51 -0.39
C ILE A 66 -19.53 3.40 -1.61
N GLY A 67 -20.53 3.80 -2.39
CA GLY A 67 -20.41 4.74 -3.50
C GLY A 67 -20.74 6.17 -3.11
N ASP A 68 -21.63 6.36 -2.12
CA ASP A 68 -22.25 7.67 -1.83
C ASP A 68 -22.19 8.06 -0.33
N VAL A 69 -21.13 7.72 0.39
CA VAL A 69 -20.94 8.27 1.73
C VAL A 69 -20.38 9.68 1.58
N SER A 70 -21.22 10.70 1.76
CA SER A 70 -20.75 12.08 1.89
C SER A 70 -20.01 12.23 3.22
N LEU A 71 -18.70 12.19 3.16
CA LEU A 71 -17.82 12.40 4.30
C LEU A 71 -17.67 13.89 4.58
N GLN A 72 -18.03 14.34 5.78
CA GLN A 72 -17.69 15.67 6.23
C GLN A 72 -16.36 15.61 6.99
N LEU A 73 -15.33 16.19 6.37
CA LEU A 73 -13.98 16.22 6.91
C LEU A 73 -13.71 17.54 7.58
N THR A 74 -13.35 17.52 8.83
CA THR A 74 -12.81 18.68 9.53
C THR A 74 -11.29 18.65 9.41
N ARG A 75 -10.72 19.66 8.78
CA ARG A 75 -9.27 19.82 8.64
C ARG A 75 -8.73 20.81 9.67
N SER A 76 -7.55 20.56 10.17
CA SER A 76 -6.80 21.54 10.95
C SER A 76 -6.15 22.59 10.03
N VAL A 77 -5.61 23.67 10.63
CA VAL A 77 -4.97 24.78 9.91
C VAL A 77 -3.73 24.33 9.12
N ASP A 78 -3.10 23.25 9.53
CA ASP A 78 -1.96 22.59 8.88
C ASP A 78 -2.36 21.53 7.84
N GLY A 79 -3.65 21.43 7.52
CA GLY A 79 -4.16 20.57 6.45
C GLY A 79 -4.41 19.12 6.84
N ARG A 80 -4.15 18.72 8.08
CA ARG A 80 -4.40 17.34 8.56
C ARG A 80 -5.89 17.10 8.80
N VAL A 81 -6.35 15.88 8.51
CA VAL A 81 -7.71 15.45 8.82
C VAL A 81 -7.84 15.27 10.33
N LEU A 82 -8.71 16.08 10.96
CA LEU A 82 -8.99 16.01 12.40
C LEU A 82 -10.15 15.08 12.72
N GLU A 83 -11.15 15.02 11.85
CA GLU A 83 -12.36 14.25 12.08
C GLU A 83 -12.99 13.86 10.75
N VAL A 84 -13.43 12.62 10.67
CA VAL A 84 -14.23 12.08 9.56
C VAL A 84 -15.64 11.83 10.08
N VAL A 85 -16.59 12.70 9.74
CA VAL A 85 -17.99 12.54 10.11
C VAL A 85 -18.79 12.09 8.89
N SER A 86 -19.38 10.90 8.98
CA SER A 86 -20.36 10.43 8.00
C SER A 86 -21.70 11.12 8.29
N ARG A 87 -22.19 11.96 7.36
CA ARG A 87 -23.52 12.55 7.44
C ARG A 87 -24.52 11.68 6.70
N GLU A 88 -25.30 10.94 7.45
CA GLU A 88 -26.61 10.48 6.98
C GLU A 88 -27.65 10.58 8.10
N GLY A 89 -28.87 10.92 7.69
CA GLY A 89 -30.07 11.25 8.43
C GLY A 89 -30.13 10.87 9.91
N ALA A 90 -30.50 11.86 10.70
CA ALA A 90 -30.74 11.77 12.13
C ALA A 90 -31.53 10.51 12.56
N GLN A 91 -31.06 9.92 13.66
CA GLN A 91 -31.67 8.91 14.51
C GLN A 91 -31.10 7.50 14.37
N ASP A 92 -29.87 7.32 14.85
CA ASP A 92 -29.59 6.16 15.68
C ASP A 92 -28.39 6.43 16.60
N LYS A 93 -28.65 6.65 17.90
CA LYS A 93 -27.64 6.73 18.95
C LYS A 93 -27.24 5.32 19.42
N GLY A 94 -26.96 4.42 18.48
CA GLY A 94 -26.33 3.14 18.76
C GLY A 94 -24.84 3.36 19.04
N GLN A 95 -24.32 2.72 20.08
CA GLN A 95 -22.91 2.77 20.43
C GLN A 95 -22.03 2.46 19.20
N VAL A 96 -21.19 3.42 18.82
CA VAL A 96 -20.29 3.34 17.66
C VAL A 96 -19.29 2.17 17.77
N GLY A 97 -19.11 1.61 18.97
CA GLY A 97 -18.10 0.58 19.25
C GLY A 97 -18.41 -0.86 18.80
N ASP A 98 -19.64 -1.15 18.32
CA ASP A 98 -20.06 -2.54 18.04
C ASP A 98 -20.30 -2.81 16.54
N ARG A 99 -20.04 -1.83 15.68
CA ARG A 99 -20.23 -1.97 14.23
C ARG A 99 -18.96 -2.40 13.55
N PRO A 100 -19.01 -3.37 12.61
CA PRO A 100 -17.83 -3.81 11.88
C PRO A 100 -17.23 -2.67 11.05
N ILE A 101 -15.91 -2.63 11.00
CA ILE A 101 -15.17 -1.67 10.18
C ILE A 101 -15.16 -2.16 8.74
N ALA A 102 -15.75 -1.39 7.84
CA ALA A 102 -15.82 -1.71 6.42
C ALA A 102 -14.57 -1.25 5.65
N ALA A 103 -14.00 -0.14 6.07
CA ALA A 103 -12.85 0.46 5.41
C ALA A 103 -12.03 1.30 6.38
N TYR A 104 -10.82 1.69 5.93
CA TYR A 104 -9.98 2.68 6.58
C TYR A 104 -9.58 3.74 5.56
N ILE A 105 -9.52 4.99 6.01
CA ILE A 105 -8.85 6.07 5.27
C ILE A 105 -7.48 6.30 5.90
N LEU A 106 -6.46 6.44 5.06
CA LEU A 106 -5.11 6.81 5.44
C LEU A 106 -4.84 8.21 4.91
N ASP A 107 -4.33 9.08 5.76
CA ASP A 107 -3.85 10.40 5.36
C ASP A 107 -2.32 10.34 5.24
N LEU A 108 -1.82 10.28 4.01
CA LEU A 108 -0.39 10.28 3.71
C LEU A 108 0.20 11.69 3.76
N GLY A 109 -0.66 12.72 3.75
CA GLY A 109 -0.21 14.09 3.63
C GLY A 109 0.54 14.33 2.31
N MET A 110 1.52 15.22 2.36
CA MET A 110 2.42 15.48 1.23
C MET A 110 3.74 14.73 1.47
N LEU A 111 3.82 13.49 0.97
CA LEU A 111 5.09 12.76 0.96
C LEU A 111 6.05 13.40 -0.06
N GLU A 112 7.34 13.49 0.29
CA GLU A 112 8.39 13.99 -0.62
C GLU A 112 8.58 13.07 -1.84
N ASN A 113 8.39 11.78 -1.64
CA ASN A 113 8.49 10.74 -2.66
C ASN A 113 7.20 9.93 -2.75
N PRO A 114 6.92 9.30 -3.90
CA PRO A 114 5.75 8.45 -4.06
C PRO A 114 5.75 7.28 -3.08
N ALA A 115 4.59 7.00 -2.47
CA ALA A 115 4.39 5.80 -1.67
C ALA A 115 4.53 4.54 -2.55
N ILE A 116 5.34 3.57 -2.11
CA ILE A 116 5.67 2.35 -2.86
C ILE A 116 5.29 1.06 -2.12
N ALA A 117 5.01 1.14 -0.83
CA ALA A 117 4.48 0.00 -0.08
C ALA A 117 3.72 0.47 1.17
N LEU A 118 2.81 -0.39 1.62
CA LEU A 118 2.03 -0.22 2.83
C LEU A 118 2.21 -1.46 3.71
N THR A 119 2.49 -1.27 4.99
CA THR A 119 2.57 -2.32 5.99
C THR A 119 1.54 -2.06 7.09
N LEU A 120 0.67 -3.05 7.34
CA LEU A 120 -0.31 -3.01 8.40
C LEU A 120 0.27 -3.66 9.65
N PRO A 121 0.28 -3.00 10.81
CA PRO A 121 0.74 -3.58 12.05
C PRO A 121 -0.22 -4.66 12.55
N LEU A 122 0.31 -5.59 13.31
CA LEU A 122 -0.48 -6.58 14.05
C LEU A 122 -0.45 -6.22 15.53
N PRO A 123 -1.56 -6.43 16.25
CA PRO A 123 -1.55 -6.40 17.71
C PRO A 123 -0.67 -7.52 18.28
N ASP A 124 -0.35 -7.41 19.57
CA ASP A 124 0.33 -8.50 20.27
C ASP A 124 -0.58 -9.74 20.31
N ALA A 125 0.00 -10.90 19.98
CA ALA A 125 -0.67 -12.22 19.99
C ALA A 125 -2.05 -12.22 19.25
N PRO A 126 -2.13 -11.84 17.97
CA PRO A 126 -3.38 -11.85 17.24
C PRO A 126 -3.84 -13.30 16.97
N ASP A 127 -5.16 -13.52 17.02
CA ASP A 127 -5.76 -14.75 16.52
C ASP A 127 -5.37 -15.02 15.06
N SER A 128 -5.44 -16.29 14.65
CA SER A 128 -5.27 -16.63 13.25
C SER A 128 -6.39 -16.05 12.41
N PHE A 129 -6.03 -15.32 11.34
CA PHE A 129 -7.00 -14.72 10.43
C PHE A 129 -6.44 -14.64 9.01
N LEU A 130 -7.36 -14.53 8.06
CA LEU A 130 -7.08 -14.19 6.67
C LEU A 130 -8.19 -13.23 6.21
N ALA A 131 -7.80 -12.03 5.78
CA ALA A 131 -8.68 -11.02 5.26
C ALA A 131 -8.16 -10.50 3.91
N ARG A 132 -9.08 -10.20 2.99
CA ARG A 132 -8.76 -9.61 1.68
C ARG A 132 -9.25 -8.18 1.64
N TYR A 133 -8.50 -7.34 0.95
CA TYR A 133 -8.81 -5.93 0.82
C TYR A 133 -8.38 -5.38 -0.53
N THR A 134 -8.98 -4.27 -0.93
CA THR A 134 -8.56 -3.42 -2.05
C THR A 134 -7.94 -2.13 -1.53
N ILE A 135 -7.06 -1.51 -2.31
CA ILE A 135 -6.54 -0.17 -2.03
C ILE A 135 -6.94 0.74 -3.17
N GLU A 136 -7.49 1.88 -2.79
CA GLU A 136 -7.89 2.96 -3.68
C GLU A 136 -7.16 4.24 -3.27
N ALA A 137 -6.86 5.11 -4.23
CA ALA A 137 -6.22 6.41 -3.99
C ALA A 137 -7.16 7.54 -4.37
N SER A 138 -7.04 8.66 -3.66
CA SER A 138 -7.80 9.87 -3.93
C SER A 138 -6.99 11.12 -3.63
N ASP A 139 -7.23 12.19 -4.40
CA ASP A 139 -6.65 13.50 -4.16
C ASP A 139 -7.59 14.43 -3.39
N ASP A 140 -8.90 14.10 -3.33
CA ASP A 140 -9.95 14.97 -2.82
C ASP A 140 -10.94 14.28 -1.87
N LEU A 141 -10.73 12.97 -1.56
CA LEU A 141 -11.60 12.11 -0.73
C LEU A 141 -13.00 11.86 -1.33
N THR A 142 -13.27 12.36 -2.52
CA THR A 142 -14.55 12.17 -3.21
C THR A 142 -14.44 11.22 -4.38
N ARG A 143 -13.37 11.33 -5.17
CA ARG A 143 -13.11 10.50 -6.33
C ARG A 143 -11.99 9.51 -6.00
N TRP A 144 -12.33 8.24 -6.07
CA TRP A 144 -11.43 7.15 -5.75
C TRP A 144 -11.06 6.36 -7.01
N ARG A 145 -9.78 6.07 -7.17
CA ARG A 145 -9.27 5.19 -8.23
C ARG A 145 -8.64 3.95 -7.60
N GLU A 146 -8.96 2.79 -8.09
CA GLU A 146 -8.37 1.55 -7.65
C GLU A 146 -6.88 1.50 -7.99
N VAL A 147 -6.06 1.09 -7.03
CA VAL A 147 -4.61 1.01 -7.14
C VAL A 147 -4.14 -0.43 -6.97
N VAL A 148 -4.70 -1.13 -6.00
CA VAL A 148 -4.48 -2.55 -5.76
C VAL A 148 -5.85 -3.22 -5.68
N PRO A 149 -6.24 -3.99 -6.71
CA PRO A 149 -7.57 -4.60 -6.78
C PRO A 149 -7.79 -5.67 -5.71
N GLN A 150 -6.72 -6.35 -5.31
CA GLN A 150 -6.79 -7.33 -4.24
C GLN A 150 -5.44 -7.51 -3.56
N ALA A 151 -5.42 -7.40 -2.24
CA ALA A 151 -4.31 -7.76 -1.38
C ALA A 151 -4.80 -8.66 -0.25
N THR A 152 -3.86 -9.29 0.45
CA THR A 152 -4.15 -10.19 1.57
C THR A 152 -3.48 -9.69 2.83
N PHE A 153 -4.25 -9.62 3.91
CA PHE A 153 -3.75 -9.41 5.26
C PHE A 153 -4.00 -10.68 6.06
N ALA A 154 -2.94 -11.34 6.50
CA ALA A 154 -3.07 -12.65 7.13
C ALA A 154 -2.03 -12.87 8.22
N ASN A 155 -2.45 -13.60 9.23
CA ASN A 155 -1.64 -14.24 10.24
C ASN A 155 -2.19 -15.64 10.45
N LEU A 156 -1.49 -16.65 9.96
CA LEU A 156 -1.89 -18.04 10.09
C LEU A 156 -0.80 -18.80 10.82
N ASP A 157 -1.18 -19.64 11.76
CA ASP A 157 -0.28 -20.57 12.44
C ASP A 157 -0.74 -22.02 12.18
N SER A 158 0.21 -22.87 11.87
CA SER A 158 0.00 -24.31 11.72
C SER A 158 1.21 -25.06 12.20
N ASN A 159 1.05 -25.83 13.28
CA ASN A 159 2.10 -26.69 13.86
C ASN A 159 3.42 -25.93 14.12
N GLY A 160 3.34 -24.70 14.64
CA GLY A 160 4.50 -23.87 14.94
C GLY A 160 5.11 -23.18 13.70
N THR A 161 4.51 -23.36 12.52
CA THR A 161 4.89 -22.61 11.32
C THR A 161 3.92 -21.44 11.11
N ARG A 162 4.48 -20.23 11.06
CA ARG A 162 3.69 -19.00 10.91
C ARG A 162 3.79 -18.43 9.51
N LEU A 163 2.63 -18.21 8.88
CA LEU A 163 2.51 -17.46 7.63
C LEU A 163 2.00 -16.05 7.94
N LEU A 164 2.80 -15.06 7.60
CA LEU A 164 2.49 -13.65 7.85
C LEU A 164 2.47 -12.86 6.54
N ARG A 165 1.33 -12.18 6.27
CA ARG A 165 1.14 -11.27 5.15
C ARG A 165 0.59 -9.95 5.67
N ARG A 166 1.45 -8.95 5.82
CA ARG A 166 1.10 -7.63 6.35
C ARG A 166 1.58 -6.46 5.47
N ARG A 167 2.43 -6.74 4.50
CA ARG A 167 2.99 -5.76 3.58
C ARG A 167 2.45 -5.97 2.18
N VAL A 168 2.02 -4.89 1.56
CA VAL A 168 1.61 -4.84 0.16
C VAL A 168 2.48 -3.84 -0.60
N VAL A 169 2.89 -4.21 -1.80
CA VAL A 169 3.61 -3.32 -2.71
C VAL A 169 2.57 -2.49 -3.46
N LEU A 170 2.83 -1.20 -3.55
CA LEU A 170 2.00 -0.23 -4.27
C LEU A 170 2.72 0.16 -5.58
N PRO A 171 2.01 0.41 -6.68
CA PRO A 171 2.57 1.24 -7.73
C PRO A 171 2.92 2.61 -7.13
N PRO A 172 3.91 3.34 -7.63
CA PRO A 172 4.27 4.64 -7.08
C PRO A 172 3.06 5.60 -7.04
N ILE A 173 2.69 6.04 -5.83
CA ILE A 173 1.48 6.86 -5.58
C ILE A 173 1.89 8.16 -4.90
N GLN A 174 1.42 9.30 -5.44
CA GLN A 174 1.57 10.62 -4.83
C GLN A 174 0.26 11.20 -4.29
N SER A 175 -0.85 10.47 -4.40
CA SER A 175 -2.12 10.92 -3.83
C SER A 175 -2.04 11.03 -2.31
N PRO A 176 -2.57 12.11 -1.71
CA PRO A 176 -2.52 12.32 -0.27
C PRO A 176 -3.39 11.34 0.53
N TYR A 177 -4.35 10.70 -0.10
CA TYR A 177 -5.26 9.80 0.60
C TYR A 177 -5.28 8.41 -0.03
N LEU A 178 -5.25 7.39 0.84
CA LEU A 178 -5.56 6.01 0.47
C LEU A 178 -6.80 5.53 1.21
N ARG A 179 -7.57 4.66 0.58
CA ARG A 179 -8.67 3.93 1.21
C ARG A 179 -8.39 2.43 1.12
N LEU A 180 -8.32 1.78 2.27
CA LEU A 180 -8.29 0.34 2.38
C LEU A 180 -9.71 -0.14 2.65
N ARG A 181 -10.28 -0.94 1.77
CA ARG A 181 -11.63 -1.47 1.90
C ARG A 181 -11.57 -2.99 1.96
N TRP A 182 -12.20 -3.57 2.98
CA TRP A 182 -12.28 -5.02 3.09
C TRP A 182 -13.19 -5.60 1.99
N LEU A 183 -12.75 -6.71 1.40
CA LEU A 183 -13.53 -7.49 0.44
C LEU A 183 -14.32 -8.62 1.13
N ASP A 184 -14.03 -8.83 2.41
CA ASP A 184 -14.71 -9.76 3.31
C ASP A 184 -14.90 -9.09 4.68
N SER A 185 -15.21 -9.86 5.73
CA SER A 185 -15.49 -9.31 7.06
C SER A 185 -14.30 -8.59 7.73
N GLY A 186 -13.12 -8.61 7.14
CA GLY A 186 -11.93 -8.05 7.75
C GLY A 186 -11.46 -8.78 9.02
N PRO A 187 -10.40 -8.31 9.67
CA PRO A 187 -9.95 -8.84 10.96
C PRO A 187 -10.87 -8.37 12.10
N LYS A 188 -10.92 -9.13 13.19
CA LYS A 188 -11.73 -8.82 14.38
C LYS A 188 -11.13 -7.77 15.32
N PHE A 189 -10.01 -7.19 14.95
CA PHE A 189 -9.34 -6.15 15.71
C PHE A 189 -9.21 -4.87 14.88
N GLU A 190 -9.16 -3.74 15.57
CA GLU A 190 -8.95 -2.44 14.94
C GLU A 190 -7.48 -2.22 14.60
N ILE A 191 -7.21 -1.71 13.40
CA ILE A 191 -5.89 -1.24 12.98
C ILE A 191 -5.87 0.27 13.15
N ARG A 192 -4.89 0.80 13.91
CA ARG A 192 -4.86 2.23 14.27
C ARG A 192 -3.87 3.05 13.48
N SER A 193 -2.83 2.41 12.95
CA SER A 193 -1.82 3.06 12.13
C SER A 193 -1.31 2.10 11.07
N ALA A 194 -0.57 2.63 10.08
CA ALA A 194 0.15 1.86 9.10
C ALA A 194 1.51 2.48 8.83
N GLN A 195 2.45 1.67 8.33
CA GLN A 195 3.73 2.17 7.83
C GLN A 195 3.69 2.26 6.32
N VAL A 196 4.01 3.43 5.78
CA VAL A 196 4.14 3.69 4.35
C VAL A 196 5.62 3.84 4.02
N GLU A 197 6.09 3.09 3.01
CA GLU A 197 7.43 3.26 2.44
C GLU A 197 7.33 4.17 1.19
N TYR A 198 8.29 5.09 1.04
CA TYR A 198 8.34 6.06 -0.07
C TYR A 198 9.77 6.37 -0.50
#